data_b36ec600573cc62e851cc6c6e1f4b360
#
_entry.id   b36ec600573cc62e851cc6c6e1f4b360
#
_cell.length_a   1.000
_cell.length_b   1.000
_cell.length_c   1.000
_cell.angle_alpha   90.00
_cell.angle_beta   90.00
_cell.angle_gamma   90.00
#
_symmetry.space_group_name_H-M   'P 1'
#
loop_
_entity.id
_entity.type
_entity.pdbx_description
1 polymer ?
#
loop_
_entity_poly.entity_id
_entity_poly.type
_entity_poly.pdbx_seq_one_letter_code
_entity_poly.pdbx_strand_id
1 'polypeptide(L)'
;MSIAVNVNDPTNTGVNNTKSSTSSSSLTGSNASDLQSSFLTLLVAQLKNQDPTNPLQNNELTTQLAQISTVSGIEKLNTTLGSVSGQINSAQSLQAASLIGHGVMIPGTTILAGTSTTDGTSTTTTTPFGVELQQAADKVTATITDSTGAVVRTIDIGELKAGVHTFTWDGSLTDGTKAPNGSYKVAISASNGTTQLVAQPLQFALVQGVIKGGDGNKLDLGTSGTTTLDEVRQII
;
A
#
# COMPACT_ATOMS: atom_id res chain seq x y z
N MET A 1 16.86 36.67 44.56
CA MET A 1 17.55 35.55 45.24
C MET A 1 17.03 34.27 44.65
N SER A 2 17.82 33.66 43.79
CA SER A 2 17.47 32.36 43.17
C SER A 2 18.14 31.26 43.98
N ILE A 3 17.37 30.31 44.48
CA ILE A 3 17.88 29.15 45.18
C ILE A 3 17.89 27.98 44.16
N ALA A 4 19.08 27.64 43.69
CA ALA A 4 19.32 26.45 42.93
C ALA A 4 19.36 25.26 43.91
N VAL A 5 18.42 24.31 43.79
CA VAL A 5 18.46 23.06 44.51
C VAL A 5 19.21 22.05 43.63
N ASN A 6 20.42 21.73 44.07
CA ASN A 6 21.23 20.67 43.50
C ASN A 6 20.82 19.34 44.20
N VAL A 7 20.08 18.49 43.52
CA VAL A 7 19.71 17.14 44.00
C VAL A 7 20.70 16.13 43.41
N ASN A 8 21.86 16.03 44.04
CA ASN A 8 22.77 14.91 43.79
C ASN A 8 22.66 13.99 45.02
N ASP A 9 21.73 12.99 44.93
CA ASP A 9 21.56 11.96 45.94
C ASP A 9 22.17 10.65 45.41
N PRO A 10 23.24 10.16 46.01
CA PRO A 10 23.95 8.96 45.58
C PRO A 10 23.39 7.64 46.16
N THR A 11 22.15 7.59 46.63
CA THR A 11 21.55 6.38 47.24
C THR A 11 20.37 5.78 46.45
N ASN A 12 20.34 5.93 45.13
CA ASN A 12 19.41 5.15 44.34
C ASN A 12 20.04 3.79 43.98
N THR A 13 19.96 2.85 44.91
CA THR A 13 20.16 1.44 44.64
C THR A 13 19.17 0.99 43.57
N GLY A 14 19.70 0.79 42.36
CA GLY A 14 18.92 0.30 41.22
C GLY A 14 18.23 -0.99 41.58
N VAL A 15 16.92 -0.96 41.70
CA VAL A 15 16.09 -2.14 41.65
C VAL A 15 16.20 -2.67 40.25
N ASN A 16 17.07 -3.68 40.10
CA ASN A 16 17.13 -4.52 38.92
C ASN A 16 15.75 -5.19 38.75
N ASN A 17 14.87 -4.53 38.03
CA ASN A 17 13.62 -5.11 37.57
C ASN A 17 14.00 -6.09 36.45
N THR A 18 14.47 -7.28 36.86
CA THR A 18 14.57 -8.42 35.96
C THR A 18 13.15 -8.71 35.51
N LYS A 19 12.78 -8.15 34.37
CA LYS A 19 11.64 -8.65 33.61
C LYS A 19 11.91 -10.12 33.39
N SER A 20 11.35 -10.97 34.24
CA SER A 20 11.06 -12.36 33.88
C SER A 20 10.26 -12.30 32.58
N SER A 21 10.95 -12.43 31.46
CA SER A 21 10.35 -12.86 30.23
C SER A 21 9.80 -14.25 30.52
N THR A 22 8.54 -14.29 30.94
CA THR A 22 7.75 -15.49 30.82
C THR A 22 7.72 -15.79 29.34
N SER A 23 8.63 -16.65 28.93
CA SER A 23 8.56 -17.30 27.63
C SER A 23 7.24 -18.05 27.66
N SER A 24 6.20 -17.44 27.13
CA SER A 24 5.07 -18.20 26.63
C SER A 24 5.66 -19.12 25.60
N SER A 25 5.95 -20.34 26.01
CA SER A 25 6.27 -21.43 25.08
C SER A 25 5.08 -21.48 24.13
N SER A 26 5.21 -20.85 22.97
CA SER A 26 4.30 -21.07 21.88
C SER A 26 4.33 -22.56 21.64
N LEU A 27 3.22 -23.23 21.87
CA LEU A 27 2.97 -24.59 21.43
C LEU A 27 2.92 -24.57 19.90
N THR A 28 4.08 -24.43 19.28
CA THR A 28 4.28 -24.37 17.84
C THR A 28 4.35 -25.78 17.27
N GLY A 29 4.04 -25.94 16.02
CA GLY A 29 3.82 -27.19 15.28
C GLY A 29 4.85 -28.32 15.44
N SER A 30 6.02 -28.07 16.02
CA SER A 30 6.96 -29.11 16.48
C SER A 30 6.35 -30.00 17.56
N ASN A 31 5.48 -29.45 18.42
CA ASN A 31 4.85 -30.20 19.50
C ASN A 31 3.82 -31.23 19.00
N ALA A 32 3.16 -30.96 17.88
CA ALA A 32 2.18 -31.92 17.32
C ALA A 32 2.89 -33.14 16.71
N SER A 33 4.03 -32.96 16.04
CA SER A 33 4.86 -34.06 15.51
C SER A 33 5.50 -34.87 16.65
N ASP A 34 5.98 -34.17 17.69
CA ASP A 34 6.62 -34.80 18.83
C ASP A 34 5.61 -35.59 19.68
N LEU A 35 4.39 -35.04 19.84
CA LEU A 35 3.29 -35.75 20.49
C LEU A 35 2.84 -36.97 19.69
N GLN A 36 2.80 -36.87 18.37
CA GLN A 36 2.48 -38.01 17.47
C GLN A 36 3.55 -39.09 17.57
N SER A 37 4.83 -38.72 17.59
CA SER A 37 5.94 -39.67 17.72
C SER A 37 5.96 -40.31 19.09
N SER A 38 5.74 -39.56 20.16
CA SER A 38 5.63 -40.06 21.52
C SER A 38 4.45 -41.02 21.69
N PHE A 39 3.32 -40.68 21.07
CA PHE A 39 2.14 -41.53 21.07
C PHE A 39 2.39 -42.86 20.37
N LEU A 40 3.00 -42.86 19.17
CA LEU A 40 3.35 -44.10 18.45
C LEU A 40 4.29 -44.95 19.26
N THR A 41 5.24 -44.35 19.97
CA THR A 41 6.18 -45.04 20.87
C THR A 41 5.45 -45.70 22.03
N LEU A 42 4.49 -44.99 22.65
CA LEU A 42 3.68 -45.53 23.74
C LEU A 42 2.73 -46.63 23.24
N LEU A 43 2.14 -46.47 22.04
CA LEU A 43 1.27 -47.48 21.44
C LEU A 43 2.03 -48.79 21.13
N VAL A 44 3.25 -48.68 20.61
CA VAL A 44 4.13 -49.85 20.37
C VAL A 44 4.57 -50.51 21.70
N ALA A 45 4.86 -49.71 22.73
CA ALA A 45 5.18 -50.23 24.04
C ALA A 45 3.99 -50.94 24.71
N GLN A 46 2.77 -50.42 24.54
CA GLN A 46 1.55 -51.06 25.04
C GLN A 46 1.21 -52.33 24.29
N LEU A 47 1.37 -52.35 22.94
CA LEU A 47 1.18 -53.57 22.12
C LEU A 47 2.15 -54.70 22.52
N LYS A 48 3.35 -54.36 22.98
CA LYS A 48 4.33 -55.35 23.45
C LYS A 48 4.01 -55.91 24.83
N ASN A 49 3.20 -55.20 25.63
CA ASN A 49 2.99 -55.53 27.06
C ASN A 49 1.51 -55.73 27.43
N GLN A 50 0.57 -55.78 26.47
CA GLN A 50 -0.88 -55.87 26.74
C GLN A 50 -1.35 -57.34 26.79
N ASP A 51 -2.08 -57.66 27.88
CA ASP A 51 -2.99 -58.78 28.02
C ASP A 51 -4.29 -58.50 27.27
N PRO A 52 -4.85 -59.39 26.46
CA PRO A 52 -5.91 -59.12 25.47
C PRO A 52 -7.31 -58.78 26.03
N THR A 53 -7.46 -58.54 27.37
CA THR A 53 -8.78 -58.49 28.01
C THR A 53 -9.39 -57.11 28.22
N ASN A 54 -8.72 -55.97 27.87
CA ASN A 54 -9.28 -54.63 28.14
C ASN A 54 -9.02 -53.60 27.03
N PRO A 55 -9.82 -53.53 25.94
CA PRO A 55 -9.58 -52.67 24.77
C PRO A 55 -10.13 -51.22 24.89
N LEU A 56 -10.69 -50.81 26.03
CA LEU A 56 -11.48 -49.58 26.13
C LEU A 56 -10.72 -48.26 26.22
N GLN A 57 -9.41 -48.24 26.53
CA GLN A 57 -8.64 -46.99 26.65
C GLN A 57 -8.05 -46.45 25.34
N ASN A 58 -8.07 -47.22 24.25
CA ASN A 58 -7.50 -46.83 22.96
C ASN A 58 -8.34 -45.84 22.16
N ASN A 59 -9.66 -45.80 22.36
CA ASN A 59 -10.58 -44.93 21.59
C ASN A 59 -10.43 -43.46 21.95
N GLU A 60 -10.22 -43.16 23.24
CA GLU A 60 -10.08 -41.76 23.69
C GLU A 60 -8.74 -41.17 23.24
N LEU A 61 -7.67 -41.94 23.31
CA LEU A 61 -6.35 -41.56 22.80
C LEU A 61 -6.33 -41.36 21.29
N THR A 62 -7.05 -42.22 20.52
CA THR A 62 -7.19 -42.05 19.07
C THR A 62 -7.96 -40.78 18.70
N THR A 63 -8.99 -40.44 19.49
CA THR A 63 -9.75 -39.20 19.31
C THR A 63 -8.88 -37.96 19.57
N GLN A 64 -8.08 -37.98 20.65
CA GLN A 64 -7.15 -36.87 20.93
C GLN A 64 -6.09 -36.74 19.83
N LEU A 65 -5.56 -37.84 19.31
CA LEU A 65 -4.61 -37.83 18.20
C LEU A 65 -5.24 -37.24 16.90
N ALA A 66 -6.50 -37.59 16.62
CA ALA A 66 -7.21 -37.02 15.49
C ALA A 66 -7.41 -35.50 15.63
N GLN A 67 -7.69 -35.01 16.85
CA GLN A 67 -7.78 -33.58 17.14
C GLN A 67 -6.43 -32.88 16.96
N ILE A 68 -5.32 -33.44 17.49
CA ILE A 68 -3.97 -32.89 17.34
C ILE A 68 -3.58 -32.86 15.85
N SER A 69 -3.88 -33.93 15.10
CA SER A 69 -3.62 -34.00 13.66
C SER A 69 -4.40 -32.92 12.88
N THR A 70 -5.63 -32.65 13.29
CA THR A 70 -6.46 -31.59 12.68
C THR A 70 -5.86 -30.20 12.99
N VAL A 71 -5.45 -29.93 14.22
CA VAL A 71 -4.80 -28.67 14.60
C VAL A 71 -3.49 -28.50 13.85
N SER A 72 -2.64 -29.52 13.77
CA SER A 72 -1.40 -29.49 13.00
C SER A 72 -1.66 -29.24 11.50
N GLY A 73 -2.74 -29.82 10.95
CA GLY A 73 -3.16 -29.56 9.58
C GLY A 73 -3.54 -28.10 9.36
N ILE A 74 -4.26 -27.48 10.31
CA ILE A 74 -4.64 -26.06 10.27
C ILE A 74 -3.41 -25.15 10.39
N GLU A 75 -2.45 -25.49 11.26
CA GLU A 75 -1.19 -24.74 11.40
C GLU A 75 -0.37 -24.78 10.11
N LYS A 76 -0.26 -25.95 9.47
CA LYS A 76 0.40 -26.08 8.16
C LYS A 76 -0.31 -25.27 7.07
N LEU A 77 -1.64 -25.27 7.05
CA LEU A 77 -2.41 -24.42 6.14
C LEU A 77 -2.12 -22.94 6.37
N ASN A 78 -2.12 -22.47 7.61
CA ASN A 78 -1.80 -21.08 7.95
C ASN A 78 -0.38 -20.70 7.52
N THR A 79 0.59 -21.58 7.74
CA THR A 79 1.98 -21.36 7.30
C THR A 79 2.08 -21.32 5.77
N THR A 80 1.38 -22.22 5.08
CA THR A 80 1.34 -22.23 3.61
C THR A 80 0.70 -20.96 3.05
N LEU A 81 -0.43 -20.52 3.63
CA LEU A 81 -1.08 -19.26 3.26
C LEU A 81 -0.16 -18.06 3.48
N GLY A 82 0.56 -18.02 4.59
CA GLY A 82 1.59 -17.01 4.85
C GLY A 82 2.69 -17.00 3.78
N SER A 83 3.15 -18.16 3.36
CA SER A 83 4.18 -18.32 2.31
C SER A 83 3.66 -17.84 0.95
N VAL A 84 2.42 -18.20 0.59
CA VAL A 84 1.76 -17.74 -0.65
C VAL A 84 1.58 -16.22 -0.65
N SER A 85 1.13 -15.64 0.46
CA SER A 85 1.04 -14.19 0.61
C SER A 85 2.40 -13.51 0.44
N GLY A 86 3.46 -14.08 1.02
CA GLY A 86 4.83 -13.60 0.84
C GLY A 86 5.31 -13.64 -0.62
N GLN A 87 4.96 -14.69 -1.38
CA GLN A 87 5.27 -14.79 -2.81
C GLN A 87 4.53 -13.74 -3.65
N ILE A 88 3.24 -13.50 -3.35
CA ILE A 88 2.45 -12.46 -4.02
C ILE A 88 3.08 -11.09 -3.77
N ASN A 89 3.43 -10.76 -2.53
CA ASN A 89 4.08 -9.50 -2.19
C ASN A 89 5.43 -9.34 -2.90
N SER A 90 6.20 -10.42 -3.06
CA SER A 90 7.47 -10.40 -3.79
C SER A 90 7.27 -10.15 -5.28
N ALA A 91 6.26 -10.78 -5.90
CA ALA A 91 5.91 -10.54 -7.29
C ALA A 91 5.45 -9.09 -7.53
N GLN A 92 4.62 -8.54 -6.64
CA GLN A 92 4.19 -7.14 -6.69
C GLN A 92 5.38 -6.18 -6.51
N SER A 93 6.37 -6.52 -5.67
CA SER A 93 7.59 -5.71 -5.53
C SER A 93 8.38 -5.63 -6.82
N LEU A 94 8.52 -6.73 -7.54
CA LEU A 94 9.21 -6.76 -8.84
C LEU A 94 8.45 -5.93 -9.87
N GLN A 95 7.12 -6.04 -9.91
CA GLN A 95 6.29 -5.24 -10.80
C GLN A 95 6.39 -3.75 -10.46
N ALA A 96 6.33 -3.38 -9.18
CA ALA A 96 6.52 -2.00 -8.73
C ALA A 96 7.93 -1.47 -9.08
N ALA A 97 8.96 -2.30 -8.93
CA ALA A 97 10.33 -1.91 -9.26
C ALA A 97 10.53 -1.62 -10.76
N SER A 98 9.78 -2.29 -11.65
CA SER A 98 9.83 -2.01 -13.09
C SER A 98 9.27 -0.64 -13.46
N LEU A 99 8.52 0.01 -12.57
CA LEU A 99 7.97 1.36 -12.78
C LEU A 99 8.95 2.48 -12.40
N ILE A 100 10.05 2.17 -11.72
CA ILE A 100 11.03 3.18 -11.32
C ILE A 100 11.58 3.89 -12.56
N GLY A 101 11.52 5.22 -12.55
CA GLY A 101 11.91 6.07 -13.67
C GLY A 101 10.81 6.31 -14.70
N HIS A 102 9.65 5.65 -14.57
CA HIS A 102 8.49 5.91 -15.43
C HIS A 102 7.56 6.96 -14.82
N GLY A 103 6.89 7.70 -15.70
CA GLY A 103 5.78 8.56 -15.33
C GLY A 103 4.49 7.74 -15.16
N VAL A 104 3.70 8.08 -14.17
CA VAL A 104 2.42 7.42 -13.92
C VAL A 104 1.31 8.46 -13.74
N MET A 105 0.10 8.10 -14.16
CA MET A 105 -1.10 8.86 -13.87
C MET A 105 -1.82 8.21 -12.69
N ILE A 106 -2.04 9.00 -11.65
CA ILE A 106 -2.69 8.60 -10.42
C ILE A 106 -3.84 9.56 -10.09
N PRO A 107 -4.82 9.16 -9.26
CA PRO A 107 -5.84 10.08 -8.76
C PRO A 107 -5.21 11.31 -8.11
N GLY A 108 -5.63 12.50 -8.57
CA GLY A 108 -5.13 13.76 -8.05
C GLY A 108 -5.43 14.94 -8.99
N THR A 109 -5.13 16.13 -8.52
CA THR A 109 -5.52 17.37 -9.21
C THR A 109 -4.35 18.28 -9.54
N THR A 110 -3.12 17.89 -9.21
CA THR A 110 -1.95 18.76 -9.30
C THR A 110 -1.36 18.79 -10.69
N ILE A 111 -1.10 19.98 -11.21
CA ILE A 111 -0.31 20.25 -12.40
C ILE A 111 0.89 21.12 -11.96
N LEU A 112 2.11 20.71 -12.31
CA LEU A 112 3.30 21.51 -12.07
C LEU A 112 3.67 22.28 -13.35
N ALA A 113 3.90 23.57 -13.23
CA ALA A 113 4.42 24.41 -14.31
C ALA A 113 5.85 24.82 -13.99
N GLY A 114 6.72 24.68 -14.98
CA GLY A 114 8.11 25.08 -14.90
C GLY A 114 8.54 25.81 -16.18
N THR A 115 9.38 26.84 -16.02
CA THR A 115 9.95 27.57 -17.14
C THR A 115 11.42 27.23 -17.28
N SER A 116 11.81 26.78 -18.45
CA SER A 116 13.20 26.61 -18.86
C SER A 116 13.60 27.72 -19.83
N THR A 117 14.77 28.31 -19.62
CA THR A 117 15.32 29.30 -20.52
C THR A 117 16.56 28.73 -21.22
N THR A 118 16.47 28.55 -22.51
CA THR A 118 17.58 28.08 -23.36
C THR A 118 17.79 29.11 -24.46
N ASP A 119 19.03 29.58 -24.63
CA ASP A 119 19.42 30.56 -25.62
C ASP A 119 18.55 31.85 -25.63
N GLY A 120 18.17 32.33 -24.45
CA GLY A 120 17.36 33.53 -24.30
C GLY A 120 15.85 33.33 -24.59
N THR A 121 15.45 32.13 -24.96
CA THR A 121 14.04 31.79 -25.18
C THR A 121 13.51 31.05 -23.97
N SER A 122 12.49 31.64 -23.32
CA SER A 122 11.78 31.01 -22.20
C SER A 122 10.64 30.14 -22.68
N THR A 123 10.71 28.86 -22.35
CA THR A 123 9.64 27.89 -22.65
C THR A 123 8.99 27.41 -21.37
N THR A 124 7.70 27.58 -21.24
CA THR A 124 6.92 27.03 -20.12
C THR A 124 6.47 25.61 -20.48
N THR A 125 6.78 24.67 -19.60
CA THR A 125 6.35 23.27 -19.68
C THR A 125 5.49 22.94 -18.48
N THR A 126 4.51 22.06 -18.68
CA THR A 126 3.65 21.60 -17.59
C THR A 126 3.62 20.09 -17.53
N THR A 127 3.39 19.53 -16.34
CA THR A 127 3.12 18.10 -16.22
C THR A 127 1.76 17.78 -16.85
N PRO A 128 1.61 16.60 -17.48
CA PRO A 128 0.32 16.12 -17.95
C PRO A 128 -0.71 16.03 -16.82
N PHE A 129 -1.98 16.15 -17.19
CA PHE A 129 -3.11 15.85 -16.33
C PHE A 129 -4.07 14.92 -17.08
N GLY A 130 -5.01 14.30 -16.39
CA GLY A 130 -5.93 13.39 -17.03
C GLY A 130 -7.29 13.36 -16.36
N VAL A 131 -8.14 12.52 -16.93
CA VAL A 131 -9.45 12.19 -16.37
C VAL A 131 -9.74 10.71 -16.59
N GLU A 132 -10.31 10.08 -15.59
CA GLU A 132 -10.92 8.77 -15.69
C GLU A 132 -12.45 8.94 -15.67
N LEU A 133 -13.12 8.44 -16.71
CA LEU A 133 -14.57 8.47 -16.87
C LEU A 133 -15.12 7.04 -16.83
N GLN A 134 -16.12 6.82 -15.99
CA GLN A 134 -16.81 5.52 -15.91
C GLN A 134 -17.76 5.29 -17.09
N GLN A 135 -18.20 6.34 -17.75
CA GLN A 135 -19.11 6.32 -18.90
C GLN A 135 -18.79 7.47 -19.84
N ALA A 136 -19.28 7.39 -21.08
CA ALA A 136 -19.08 8.44 -22.08
C ALA A 136 -19.74 9.76 -21.63
N ALA A 137 -19.08 10.87 -21.93
CA ALA A 137 -19.55 12.23 -21.64
C ALA A 137 -19.63 13.05 -22.94
N ASP A 138 -20.71 13.76 -23.13
CA ASP A 138 -20.88 14.65 -24.29
C ASP A 138 -20.08 15.94 -24.16
N LYS A 139 -19.84 16.36 -22.93
CA LYS A 139 -19.08 17.56 -22.62
C LYS A 139 -18.17 17.34 -21.42
N VAL A 140 -16.89 17.58 -21.62
CA VAL A 140 -15.87 17.56 -20.57
C VAL A 140 -15.11 18.89 -20.60
N THR A 141 -14.98 19.51 -19.43
CA THR A 141 -14.29 20.79 -19.26
C THR A 141 -13.27 20.66 -18.13
N ALA A 142 -12.04 21.11 -18.38
CA ALA A 142 -11.00 21.21 -17.36
C ALA A 142 -10.85 22.69 -16.95
N THR A 143 -10.96 22.96 -15.66
CA THR A 143 -10.73 24.28 -15.06
C THR A 143 -9.45 24.23 -14.26
N ILE A 144 -8.48 25.08 -14.63
CA ILE A 144 -7.18 25.16 -13.97
C ILE A 144 -7.21 26.40 -13.07
N THR A 145 -6.80 26.21 -11.82
CA THR A 145 -6.71 27.25 -10.78
C THR A 145 -5.28 27.35 -10.27
N ASP A 146 -4.90 28.54 -9.85
CA ASP A 146 -3.62 28.78 -9.19
C ASP A 146 -3.67 28.44 -7.68
N SER A 147 -2.59 28.70 -6.98
CA SER A 147 -2.47 28.43 -5.54
C SER A 147 -3.41 29.28 -4.67
N THR A 148 -3.95 30.38 -5.21
CA THR A 148 -4.91 31.23 -4.51
C THR A 148 -6.35 30.81 -4.74
N GLY A 149 -6.58 29.86 -5.68
CA GLY A 149 -7.89 29.39 -6.11
C GLY A 149 -8.49 30.21 -7.23
N ALA A 150 -7.76 31.18 -7.79
CA ALA A 150 -8.22 31.93 -8.95
C ALA A 150 -8.17 31.05 -10.22
N VAL A 151 -9.23 31.11 -11.04
CA VAL A 151 -9.28 30.40 -12.32
C VAL A 151 -8.34 31.10 -13.31
N VAL A 152 -7.32 30.37 -13.76
CA VAL A 152 -6.31 30.87 -14.71
C VAL A 152 -6.52 30.39 -16.14
N ARG A 153 -7.18 29.25 -16.29
CA ARG A 153 -7.51 28.69 -17.62
C ARG A 153 -8.71 27.76 -17.54
N THR A 154 -9.56 27.82 -18.53
CA THR A 154 -10.60 26.82 -18.79
C THR A 154 -10.37 26.21 -20.16
N ILE A 155 -10.35 24.88 -20.24
CA ILE A 155 -10.14 24.12 -21.46
C ILE A 155 -11.40 23.32 -21.72
N ASP A 156 -12.06 23.57 -22.84
CA ASP A 156 -13.15 22.74 -23.32
C ASP A 156 -12.54 21.55 -24.08
N ILE A 157 -12.70 20.36 -23.51
CA ILE A 157 -12.14 19.11 -24.05
C ILE A 157 -13.14 18.52 -25.07
N GLY A 158 -14.43 18.76 -24.87
CA GLY A 158 -15.48 18.23 -25.73
C GLY A 158 -15.95 16.83 -25.29
N GLU A 159 -16.36 16.01 -26.25
CA GLU A 159 -16.86 14.67 -26.04
C GLU A 159 -15.72 13.69 -25.73
N LEU A 160 -15.92 12.83 -24.72
CA LEU A 160 -14.99 11.75 -24.37
C LEU A 160 -15.71 10.43 -24.14
N LYS A 161 -15.09 9.34 -24.54
CA LYS A 161 -15.53 7.98 -24.21
C LYS A 161 -15.20 7.62 -22.76
N ALA A 162 -15.82 6.55 -22.26
CA ALA A 162 -15.38 5.95 -20.99
C ALA A 162 -13.91 5.51 -21.06
N GLY A 163 -13.20 5.62 -19.94
CA GLY A 163 -11.79 5.25 -19.82
C GLY A 163 -10.90 6.38 -19.31
N VAL A 164 -9.60 6.15 -19.42
CA VAL A 164 -8.56 7.10 -19.01
C VAL A 164 -8.10 7.92 -20.20
N HIS A 165 -8.10 9.25 -20.05
CA HIS A 165 -7.65 10.20 -21.06
C HIS A 165 -6.63 11.14 -20.44
N THR A 166 -5.55 11.40 -21.18
CA THR A 166 -4.44 12.27 -20.74
C THR A 166 -4.32 13.48 -21.66
N PHE A 167 -4.09 14.64 -21.05
CA PHE A 167 -3.97 15.93 -21.71
C PHE A 167 -2.75 16.67 -21.21
N THR A 168 -2.28 17.63 -21.97
CA THR A 168 -1.22 18.55 -21.57
C THR A 168 -1.70 19.98 -21.72
N TRP A 169 -1.51 20.77 -20.66
CA TRP A 169 -1.71 22.20 -20.74
C TRP A 169 -0.44 22.88 -21.25
N ASP A 170 -0.57 23.81 -22.18
CA ASP A 170 0.58 24.54 -22.76
C ASP A 170 1.14 25.65 -21.86
N GLY A 171 0.64 25.77 -20.64
CA GLY A 171 1.00 26.83 -19.69
C GLY A 171 0.48 28.22 -20.06
N SER A 172 -0.45 28.34 -21.02
CA SER A 172 -1.03 29.66 -21.36
C SER A 172 -2.21 29.98 -20.45
N LEU A 173 -2.18 31.18 -19.86
CA LEU A 173 -3.27 31.75 -19.08
C LEU A 173 -4.38 32.30 -19.99
N THR A 174 -5.51 32.69 -19.42
CA THR A 174 -6.66 33.24 -20.17
C THR A 174 -6.34 34.55 -20.86
N ASP A 175 -5.42 35.36 -20.30
CA ASP A 175 -4.93 36.61 -20.87
C ASP A 175 -3.85 36.44 -21.96
N GLY A 176 -3.48 35.19 -22.28
CA GLY A 176 -2.44 34.86 -23.25
C GLY A 176 -1.03 34.88 -22.73
N THR A 177 -0.81 35.27 -21.49
CA THR A 177 0.52 35.21 -20.85
C THR A 177 0.87 33.77 -20.45
N LYS A 178 2.16 33.52 -20.14
CA LYS A 178 2.59 32.20 -19.67
C LYS A 178 2.50 32.11 -18.14
N ALA A 179 2.08 30.96 -17.70
CA ALA A 179 1.96 30.63 -16.29
C ALA A 179 3.31 30.72 -15.58
N PRO A 180 3.41 31.41 -14.45
CA PRO A 180 4.57 31.37 -13.57
C PRO A 180 4.88 29.96 -13.11
N ASN A 181 6.14 29.73 -12.73
CA ASN A 181 6.54 28.47 -12.09
C ASN A 181 5.74 28.24 -10.82
N GLY A 182 5.17 27.05 -10.68
CA GLY A 182 4.38 26.74 -9.50
C GLY A 182 3.48 25.53 -9.65
N SER A 183 2.67 25.32 -8.63
CA SER A 183 1.67 24.26 -8.58
C SER A 183 0.29 24.85 -8.88
N TYR A 184 -0.39 24.20 -9.79
CA TYR A 184 -1.76 24.49 -10.21
C TYR A 184 -2.66 23.32 -9.89
N LYS A 185 -3.96 23.55 -9.79
CA LYS A 185 -4.95 22.49 -9.60
C LYS A 185 -5.89 22.42 -10.78
N VAL A 186 -6.22 21.21 -11.19
CA VAL A 186 -7.24 20.96 -12.22
C VAL A 186 -8.52 20.41 -11.60
N ALA A 187 -9.64 20.98 -11.96
CA ALA A 187 -10.98 20.45 -11.69
C ALA A 187 -11.61 20.02 -13.01
N ILE A 188 -12.13 18.80 -13.05
CA ILE A 188 -12.78 18.26 -14.26
C ILE A 188 -14.29 18.23 -14.02
N SER A 189 -15.03 18.77 -14.96
CA SER A 189 -16.49 18.67 -15.04
C SER A 189 -16.86 17.87 -16.28
N ALA A 190 -17.68 16.84 -16.11
CA ALA A 190 -18.18 16.01 -17.20
C ALA A 190 -19.70 15.91 -17.14
N SER A 191 -20.38 15.97 -18.28
CA SER A 191 -21.83 15.83 -18.36
C SER A 191 -22.26 15.08 -19.61
N ASN A 192 -23.44 14.47 -19.52
CA ASN A 192 -24.16 13.87 -20.65
C ASN A 192 -25.54 14.52 -20.70
N GLY A 193 -25.77 15.39 -21.69
CA GLY A 193 -26.90 16.29 -21.72
C GLY A 193 -26.94 17.18 -20.47
N THR A 194 -27.99 17.05 -19.68
CA THR A 194 -28.17 17.78 -18.40
C THR A 194 -27.66 17.04 -17.18
N THR A 195 -27.20 15.78 -17.31
CA THR A 195 -26.77 14.94 -16.21
C THR A 195 -25.29 15.14 -15.97
N GLN A 196 -24.93 15.54 -14.73
CA GLN A 196 -23.54 15.63 -14.29
C GLN A 196 -23.00 14.21 -14.05
N LEU A 197 -21.80 13.95 -14.57
CA LEU A 197 -21.11 12.67 -14.42
C LEU A 197 -19.98 12.78 -13.39
N VAL A 198 -19.65 11.64 -12.76
CA VAL A 198 -18.47 11.54 -11.92
C VAL A 198 -17.25 11.43 -12.83
N ALA A 199 -16.35 12.38 -12.71
CA ALA A 199 -15.05 12.42 -13.39
C ALA A 199 -13.96 12.39 -12.33
N GLN A 200 -13.05 11.41 -12.41
CA GLN A 200 -11.89 11.33 -11.53
C GLN A 200 -10.71 12.05 -12.17
N PRO A 201 -10.25 13.20 -11.63
CA PRO A 201 -9.05 13.85 -12.12
C PRO A 201 -7.81 12.99 -11.84
N LEU A 202 -6.86 13.02 -12.77
CA LEU A 202 -5.59 12.33 -12.67
C LEU A 202 -4.45 13.33 -12.79
N GLN A 203 -3.44 13.14 -11.96
CA GLN A 203 -2.19 13.89 -11.98
C GLN A 203 -1.02 13.02 -12.39
N PHE A 204 -0.02 13.63 -12.95
CA PHE A 204 1.25 12.99 -13.28
C PHE A 204 2.15 12.91 -12.05
N ALA A 205 2.83 11.79 -11.89
CA ALA A 205 3.91 11.63 -10.94
C ALA A 205 5.02 10.76 -11.52
N LEU A 206 6.26 11.04 -11.16
CA LEU A 206 7.41 10.22 -11.52
C LEU A 206 7.69 9.22 -10.40
N VAL A 207 7.77 7.94 -10.72
CA VAL A 207 8.13 6.91 -9.75
C VAL A 207 9.63 6.98 -9.46
N GLN A 208 10.00 7.34 -8.24
CA GLN A 208 11.39 7.46 -7.82
C GLN A 208 11.91 6.20 -7.13
N GLY A 209 11.01 5.42 -6.53
CA GLY A 209 11.39 4.22 -5.81
C GLY A 209 10.19 3.38 -5.40
N VAL A 210 10.48 2.30 -4.67
CA VAL A 210 9.48 1.43 -4.06
C VAL A 210 9.76 1.33 -2.57
N ILE A 211 8.74 1.59 -1.75
CA ILE A 211 8.79 1.47 -0.30
C ILE A 211 8.11 0.17 0.09
N LYS A 212 8.86 -0.71 0.75
CA LYS A 212 8.31 -1.95 1.31
C LYS A 212 7.70 -1.67 2.68
N GLY A 213 6.40 -1.87 2.81
CA GLY A 213 5.66 -1.71 4.06
C GLY A 213 5.01 -3.00 4.55
N GLY A 214 4.51 -2.98 5.79
CA GLY A 214 3.74 -4.08 6.36
C GLY A 214 2.40 -4.31 5.65
N ASP A 215 1.80 -3.24 5.13
CA ASP A 215 0.51 -3.25 4.41
C ASP A 215 0.68 -3.38 2.87
N GLY A 216 1.82 -3.87 2.42
CA GLY A 216 2.14 -4.00 0.99
C GLY A 216 3.18 -2.98 0.51
N ASN A 217 3.50 -3.07 -0.78
CA ASN A 217 4.47 -2.19 -1.41
C ASN A 217 3.81 -0.91 -1.90
N LYS A 218 4.47 0.24 -1.69
CA LYS A 218 4.04 1.54 -2.19
C LYS A 218 5.07 2.10 -3.15
N LEU A 219 4.60 2.79 -4.17
CA LEU A 219 5.44 3.57 -5.07
C LEU A 219 5.78 4.89 -4.38
N ASP A 220 7.06 5.25 -4.39
CA ASP A 220 7.54 6.56 -3.96
C ASP A 220 7.51 7.53 -5.16
N LEU A 221 6.75 8.59 -5.02
CA LEU A 221 6.55 9.62 -6.04
C LEU A 221 7.26 10.93 -5.67
N GLY A 222 8.20 10.87 -4.74
CA GLY A 222 8.94 12.02 -4.25
C GLY A 222 8.04 13.06 -3.60
N THR A 223 8.01 14.27 -4.13
CA THR A 223 7.21 15.38 -3.60
C THR A 223 5.69 15.15 -3.70
N SER A 224 5.24 14.21 -4.56
CA SER A 224 3.83 13.83 -4.69
C SER A 224 3.40 12.78 -3.67
N GLY A 225 4.30 12.35 -2.77
CA GLY A 225 4.02 11.39 -1.71
C GLY A 225 4.15 9.94 -2.17
N THR A 226 3.29 9.07 -1.68
CA THR A 226 3.31 7.63 -2.01
C THR A 226 1.94 7.19 -2.50
N THR A 227 1.93 6.17 -3.38
CA THR A 227 0.70 5.56 -3.87
C THR A 227 0.84 4.03 -3.93
N THR A 228 -0.26 3.32 -4.02
CA THR A 228 -0.26 1.88 -4.27
C THR A 228 -0.23 1.59 -5.76
N LEU A 229 0.16 0.37 -6.13
CA LEU A 229 0.16 -0.05 -7.54
C LEU A 229 -1.26 -0.01 -8.14
N ASP A 230 -2.29 -0.30 -7.32
CA ASP A 230 -3.68 -0.32 -7.73
C ASP A 230 -4.26 1.08 -8.05
N GLU A 231 -3.62 2.14 -7.57
CA GLU A 231 -4.00 3.52 -7.87
C GLU A 231 -3.40 4.04 -9.18
N VAL A 232 -2.45 3.32 -9.77
CA VAL A 232 -1.89 3.68 -11.08
C VAL A 232 -2.94 3.40 -12.16
N ARG A 233 -3.35 4.45 -12.89
CA ARG A 233 -4.34 4.36 -13.96
C ARG A 233 -3.70 4.20 -15.32
N GLN A 234 -2.51 4.78 -15.51
CA GLN A 234 -1.76 4.72 -16.77
C GLN A 234 -0.27 4.89 -16.49
N ILE A 235 0.56 4.26 -17.28
CA ILE A 235 2.02 4.42 -17.31
C ILE A 235 2.37 5.21 -18.57
N ILE A 236 3.26 6.21 -18.45
CA ILE A 236 3.64 7.12 -19.54
C ILE A 236 5.17 7.08 -19.75
#